data_bc9904ee3cf0e4f13974c59a4206afbb
#
_entry.id   bc9904ee3cf0e4f13974c59a4206afbb
#
_cell.length_a   1.000
_cell.length_b   1.000
_cell.length_c   1.000
_cell.angle_alpha   90.00
_cell.angle_beta   90.00
_cell.angle_gamma   90.00
#
_symmetry.space_group_name_H-M   'P 1'
#
loop_
_entity.id
_entity.type
_entity.pdbx_description
1 polymer ?
#
loop_
_entity_poly.entity_id
_entity_poly.type
_entity_poly.pdbx_seq_one_letter_code
_entity_poly.pdbx_strand_id
1 'polypeptide(L)'
;MLKKLIQLASWSSLIRKPNDTDKQPLSIIPLTPPPQSPTIPSVQTTTPMPRVSNLSTEALVSFIQENHGNEFGSEAVRDAATHFEVSYPTAAKRLESFKSGYGRWNLTVAERLEQTFEAPAAEPAIETPQMQIDLIPRKDDSFVSFGNFSDIKKVISSGQFYPVFITGLSGNGKTFGVEQACAQLKRELIRVNITIETDEDDLIGGFRLVNGNTVWHNGPVIEAMQRGAVLLLDEIDLASNKIMCLQSILEGTGVFLKKIGQFIKPSDGFNVIATANTKGKGSDDGRFIGTNVLNEAFLERFPVTFEQDYPTIATETKILNKLAEKLGCPDEEFVDNLTKWADIIRRTFKTGGVDEVISTRRLVHVIRAFSIFKNRKKAIDVCINRFDDVTKQGFLDLYGKVDAKEEIETEAEEATPATF
;
A
#
# COMPACT_ATOMS: atom_id res chain seq x y z
N MET A 1 30.67 -24.32 -32.74
CA MET A 1 29.66 -24.10 -31.67
C MET A 1 28.38 -24.92 -31.84
N LEU A 2 28.24 -25.79 -32.84
CA LEU A 2 27.02 -26.59 -33.10
C LEU A 2 27.07 -28.02 -32.52
N LYS A 3 28.15 -28.44 -31.86
CA LYS A 3 28.35 -29.78 -31.27
C LYS A 3 28.05 -29.89 -29.78
N LYS A 4 27.65 -28.80 -29.08
CA LYS A 4 27.29 -28.79 -27.65
C LYS A 4 25.78 -28.76 -27.36
N LEU A 5 24.94 -28.70 -28.40
CA LEU A 5 23.47 -28.66 -28.28
C LEU A 5 22.76 -30.01 -28.47
N ILE A 6 23.49 -31.09 -28.75
CA ILE A 6 22.94 -32.43 -28.98
C ILE A 6 23.06 -33.35 -27.75
N GLN A 7 23.65 -32.92 -26.66
CA GLN A 7 23.88 -33.74 -25.47
C GLN A 7 22.89 -33.51 -24.31
N LEU A 8 21.84 -32.70 -24.50
CA LEU A 8 20.78 -32.45 -23.52
C LEU A 8 19.42 -33.07 -23.84
N ALA A 9 19.36 -33.94 -24.88
CA ALA A 9 18.13 -34.59 -25.31
C ALA A 9 18.05 -36.09 -24.95
N SER A 10 18.81 -36.59 -23.99
CA SER A 10 18.80 -38.02 -23.60
C SER A 10 18.57 -38.30 -22.12
N TRP A 11 17.76 -37.49 -21.44
CA TRP A 11 17.37 -37.72 -20.02
C TRP A 11 15.87 -38.01 -19.86
N SER A 12 15.25 -38.71 -20.83
CA SER A 12 13.86 -39.15 -20.75
C SER A 12 13.68 -40.65 -20.55
N SER A 13 14.61 -41.35 -19.89
CA SER A 13 14.51 -42.79 -19.66
C SER A 13 14.96 -43.27 -18.29
N LEU A 14 14.51 -42.60 -17.19
CA LEU A 14 14.68 -43.12 -15.84
C LEU A 14 13.44 -42.82 -14.96
N ILE A 15 12.25 -43.12 -15.48
CA ILE A 15 11.08 -43.33 -14.64
C ILE A 15 10.89 -44.85 -14.54
N ARG A 16 11.36 -45.45 -13.45
CA ARG A 16 11.03 -46.80 -13.04
C ARG A 16 9.53 -46.90 -12.80
N LYS A 17 8.84 -47.72 -13.57
CA LYS A 17 7.49 -48.20 -13.24
C LYS A 17 7.54 -48.99 -11.96
N PRO A 18 6.64 -48.80 -10.98
CA PRO A 18 6.51 -49.69 -9.83
C PRO A 18 5.93 -51.04 -10.31
N ASN A 19 6.55 -52.13 -9.89
CA ASN A 19 6.07 -53.48 -10.10
C ASN A 19 4.72 -53.73 -9.43
N ASP A 20 3.82 -54.28 -10.22
CA ASP A 20 2.51 -54.81 -9.85
C ASP A 20 2.70 -56.19 -9.15
N THR A 21 2.95 -56.22 -7.87
CA THR A 21 2.74 -57.41 -7.00
C THR A 21 2.67 -56.90 -5.58
N ASP A 22 1.48 -56.63 -5.08
CA ASP A 22 0.96 -56.89 -3.73
C ASP A 22 -0.41 -56.23 -3.57
N LYS A 23 -1.42 -56.84 -4.22
CA LYS A 23 -2.83 -56.59 -3.88
C LYS A 23 -3.19 -57.50 -2.71
N GLN A 24 -3.07 -57.01 -1.48
CA GLN A 24 -3.92 -57.50 -0.40
C GLN A 24 -5.12 -56.57 -0.23
N PRO A 25 -6.36 -57.13 -0.16
CA PRO A 25 -7.56 -56.33 0.02
C PRO A 25 -7.61 -55.76 1.45
N LEU A 26 -7.68 -54.43 1.56
CA LEU A 26 -8.01 -53.77 2.80
C LEU A 26 -9.43 -54.17 3.22
N SER A 27 -9.52 -54.91 4.33
CA SER A 27 -10.77 -55.25 5.00
C SER A 27 -11.47 -53.95 5.42
N ILE A 28 -12.70 -53.81 4.93
CA ILE A 28 -13.61 -52.72 5.38
C ILE A 28 -14.02 -53.00 6.81
N ILE A 29 -13.53 -52.18 7.73
CA ILE A 29 -14.00 -52.11 9.12
C ILE A 29 -15.34 -51.39 9.08
N PRO A 30 -16.47 -51.99 9.50
CA PRO A 30 -17.75 -51.31 9.56
C PRO A 30 -17.70 -50.26 10.65
N LEU A 31 -17.97 -49.00 10.33
CA LEU A 31 -18.20 -47.90 11.24
C LEU A 31 -19.41 -48.22 12.13
N THR A 32 -19.17 -48.45 13.40
CA THR A 32 -20.23 -48.50 14.42
C THR A 32 -20.90 -47.12 14.50
N PRO A 33 -22.24 -47.05 14.55
CA PRO A 33 -22.95 -45.81 14.74
C PRO A 33 -22.68 -45.24 16.14
N PRO A 34 -22.68 -43.90 16.30
CA PRO A 34 -22.50 -43.29 17.61
C PRO A 34 -23.60 -43.66 18.58
N PRO A 35 -23.33 -43.70 19.90
CA PRO A 35 -24.30 -44.07 20.89
C PRO A 35 -25.47 -43.08 20.94
N GLN A 36 -26.67 -43.60 20.95
CA GLN A 36 -27.90 -42.82 21.07
C GLN A 36 -27.95 -42.11 22.44
N SER A 37 -28.19 -40.80 22.38
CA SER A 37 -28.43 -39.98 23.55
C SER A 37 -29.69 -40.47 24.29
N PRO A 38 -29.73 -40.41 25.64
CA PRO A 38 -30.90 -40.86 26.41
C PRO A 38 -32.11 -40.02 26.10
N THR A 39 -33.22 -40.70 25.86
CA THR A 39 -34.57 -40.15 25.62
C THR A 39 -35.05 -39.44 26.88
N ILE A 40 -35.22 -38.11 26.80
CA ILE A 40 -35.85 -37.31 27.81
C ILE A 40 -37.40 -37.53 27.66
N PRO A 41 -38.15 -37.79 28.72
CA PRO A 41 -39.60 -38.01 28.62
C PRO A 41 -40.29 -36.73 28.19
N SER A 42 -41.21 -36.85 27.27
CA SER A 42 -42.09 -35.81 26.75
C SER A 42 -42.88 -35.11 27.84
N VAL A 43 -42.51 -33.86 28.13
CA VAL A 43 -43.33 -32.93 28.91
C VAL A 43 -44.43 -32.42 27.98
N GLN A 44 -45.64 -32.58 28.47
CA GLN A 44 -46.91 -32.21 27.83
C GLN A 44 -46.90 -30.75 27.39
N THR A 45 -47.37 -30.53 26.18
CA THR A 45 -47.69 -29.29 25.51
C THR A 45 -48.47 -28.32 26.43
N THR A 46 -47.77 -27.28 26.86
CA THR A 46 -48.42 -26.07 27.32
C THR A 46 -48.70 -25.17 26.11
N THR A 47 -49.89 -24.66 26.08
CA THR A 47 -50.55 -23.74 25.15
C THR A 47 -49.60 -22.68 24.58
N PRO A 48 -49.70 -22.32 23.27
CA PRO A 48 -48.85 -21.29 22.68
C PRO A 48 -49.12 -19.94 23.33
N MET A 49 -48.08 -19.31 23.88
CA MET A 49 -48.17 -17.94 24.37
C MET A 49 -48.65 -17.01 23.25
N PRO A 50 -49.58 -16.08 23.54
CA PRO A 50 -50.00 -15.09 22.58
C PRO A 50 -48.83 -14.19 22.18
N ARG A 51 -48.81 -13.85 20.90
CA ARG A 51 -47.83 -12.91 20.29
C ARG A 51 -47.83 -11.62 21.09
N VAL A 52 -46.63 -11.13 21.40
CA VAL A 52 -46.34 -9.83 22.02
C VAL A 52 -47.22 -8.76 21.39
N SER A 53 -48.23 -8.30 22.14
CA SER A 53 -49.03 -7.12 21.81
C SER A 53 -48.12 -5.89 21.72
N ASN A 54 -48.50 -4.89 20.92
CA ASN A 54 -47.80 -3.60 20.75
C ASN A 54 -47.89 -2.74 22.04
N LEU A 55 -47.36 -3.24 23.15
CA LEU A 55 -47.28 -2.47 24.37
C LEU A 55 -46.26 -1.38 24.24
N SER A 56 -46.66 -0.12 24.27
CA SER A 56 -45.72 1.00 24.25
C SER A 56 -45.10 1.23 25.63
N THR A 57 -43.90 1.75 25.69
CA THR A 57 -43.24 2.15 26.94
C THR A 57 -44.04 3.27 27.63
N GLU A 58 -44.63 4.16 26.83
CA GLU A 58 -45.49 5.25 27.31
C GLU A 58 -46.74 4.75 28.07
N ALA A 59 -47.42 3.72 27.56
CA ALA A 59 -48.55 3.12 28.23
C ALA A 59 -48.18 2.51 29.59
N LEU A 60 -47.01 1.85 29.67
CA LEU A 60 -46.45 1.34 30.92
C LEU A 60 -46.13 2.45 31.92
N VAL A 61 -45.50 3.52 31.45
CA VAL A 61 -45.13 4.69 32.25
C VAL A 61 -46.37 5.39 32.78
N SER A 62 -47.37 5.67 31.93
CA SER A 62 -48.61 6.32 32.35
C SER A 62 -49.35 5.51 33.41
N PHE A 63 -49.48 4.19 33.23
CA PHE A 63 -50.13 3.32 34.20
C PHE A 63 -49.42 3.34 35.56
N ILE A 64 -48.08 3.25 35.56
CA ILE A 64 -47.30 3.24 36.80
C ILE A 64 -47.34 4.62 37.46
N GLN A 65 -47.28 5.70 36.69
CA GLN A 65 -47.36 7.05 37.22
C GLN A 65 -48.69 7.34 37.92
N GLU A 66 -49.80 6.88 37.31
CA GLU A 66 -51.18 7.04 37.86
C GLU A 66 -51.41 6.21 39.13
N ASN A 67 -50.87 4.99 39.20
CA ASN A 67 -51.19 4.06 40.28
C ASN A 67 -50.12 3.97 41.37
N HIS A 68 -48.84 4.27 41.05
CA HIS A 68 -47.72 4.08 41.97
C HIS A 68 -46.83 5.32 42.11
N GLY A 69 -47.08 6.39 41.34
CA GLY A 69 -46.31 7.63 41.37
C GLY A 69 -44.98 7.56 40.62
N ASN A 70 -44.16 8.61 40.77
CA ASN A 70 -42.92 8.78 40.02
C ASN A 70 -41.72 7.95 40.52
N GLU A 71 -41.75 7.54 41.79
CA GLU A 71 -40.73 6.66 42.38
C GLU A 71 -41.39 5.35 42.81
N PHE A 72 -40.89 4.23 42.24
CA PHE A 72 -41.55 2.95 42.47
C PHE A 72 -40.53 1.80 42.51
N GLY A 73 -40.99 0.69 43.09
CA GLY A 73 -40.22 -0.54 43.26
C GLY A 73 -40.62 -1.63 42.26
N SER A 74 -40.02 -2.80 42.42
CA SER A 74 -40.31 -3.99 41.62
C SER A 74 -41.77 -4.49 41.75
N GLU A 75 -42.50 -4.07 42.77
CA GLU A 75 -43.89 -4.41 42.98
C GLU A 75 -44.81 -3.70 41.96
N ALA A 76 -44.61 -2.42 41.74
CA ALA A 76 -45.32 -1.64 40.72
C ALA A 76 -45.04 -2.17 39.28
N VAL A 77 -43.84 -2.62 39.02
CA VAL A 77 -43.49 -3.24 37.71
C VAL A 77 -44.20 -4.59 37.52
N ARG A 78 -44.40 -5.35 38.60
CA ARG A 78 -45.18 -6.61 38.55
C ARG A 78 -46.67 -6.34 38.36
N ASP A 79 -47.19 -5.33 38.99
CA ASP A 79 -48.59 -4.92 38.86
C ASP A 79 -48.88 -4.47 37.42
N ALA A 80 -48.05 -3.59 36.88
CA ALA A 80 -48.11 -3.19 35.47
C ALA A 80 -47.96 -4.38 34.52
N ALA A 81 -47.04 -5.29 34.79
CA ALA A 81 -46.87 -6.50 33.99
C ALA A 81 -48.11 -7.38 33.97
N THR A 82 -48.82 -7.49 35.12
CA THR A 82 -50.06 -8.24 35.24
C THR A 82 -51.20 -7.54 34.50
N HIS A 83 -51.30 -6.22 34.64
CA HIS A 83 -52.32 -5.41 33.97
C HIS A 83 -52.26 -5.49 32.45
N PHE A 84 -51.04 -5.47 31.89
CA PHE A 84 -50.83 -5.53 30.45
C PHE A 84 -50.57 -6.95 29.92
N GLU A 85 -50.76 -7.98 30.72
CA GLU A 85 -50.54 -9.40 30.36
C GLU A 85 -49.18 -9.70 29.77
N VAL A 86 -48.11 -9.03 30.25
CA VAL A 86 -46.74 -9.23 29.85
C VAL A 86 -45.88 -9.85 30.95
N SER A 87 -44.76 -10.46 30.61
CA SER A 87 -43.88 -10.99 31.67
C SER A 87 -43.13 -9.86 32.38
N TYR A 88 -42.87 -10.04 33.68
CA TYR A 88 -42.11 -9.09 34.50
C TYR A 88 -40.74 -8.70 33.83
N PRO A 89 -39.94 -9.66 33.29
CA PRO A 89 -38.70 -9.28 32.61
C PRO A 89 -38.93 -8.37 31.41
N THR A 90 -40.03 -8.54 30.68
CA THR A 90 -40.37 -7.70 29.52
C THR A 90 -40.73 -6.29 29.94
N ALA A 91 -41.55 -6.14 30.99
CA ALA A 91 -41.92 -4.83 31.55
C ALA A 91 -40.69 -4.12 32.16
N ALA A 92 -39.89 -4.83 32.96
CA ALA A 92 -38.67 -4.30 33.57
C ALA A 92 -37.63 -3.84 32.53
N LYS A 93 -37.47 -4.57 31.42
CA LYS A 93 -36.57 -4.21 30.33
C LYS A 93 -37.01 -2.93 29.60
N ARG A 94 -38.33 -2.72 29.44
CA ARG A 94 -38.87 -1.49 28.84
C ARG A 94 -38.70 -0.27 29.74
N LEU A 95 -38.62 -0.47 31.05
CA LEU A 95 -38.43 0.58 32.06
C LEU A 95 -36.94 0.75 32.44
N GLU A 96 -36.02 0.15 31.71
CA GLU A 96 -34.59 0.16 32.07
C GLU A 96 -34.00 1.57 32.06
N SER A 97 -34.47 2.46 31.16
CA SER A 97 -34.08 3.88 31.09
C SER A 97 -34.46 4.70 32.33
N PHE A 98 -35.47 4.26 33.11
CA PHE A 98 -35.93 4.92 34.32
C PHE A 98 -35.34 4.32 35.60
N LYS A 99 -34.38 3.40 35.49
CA LYS A 99 -33.80 2.68 36.63
C LYS A 99 -32.89 3.58 37.44
N SER A 100 -33.23 3.80 38.73
CA SER A 100 -32.46 4.64 39.64
C SER A 100 -31.59 3.84 40.62
N GLY A 101 -31.76 2.50 40.69
CA GLY A 101 -31.00 1.61 41.56
C GLY A 101 -31.45 0.16 41.45
N TYR A 102 -30.93 -0.72 42.31
CA TYR A 102 -31.34 -2.11 42.32
C TYR A 102 -32.80 -2.27 42.74
N GLY A 103 -33.66 -2.68 41.78
CA GLY A 103 -35.11 -2.85 42.00
C GLY A 103 -35.86 -1.54 42.26
N ARG A 104 -35.34 -0.38 41.88
CA ARG A 104 -35.98 0.94 42.02
C ARG A 104 -35.92 1.70 40.70
N TRP A 105 -37.01 2.42 40.40
CA TRP A 105 -37.17 3.25 39.19
C TRP A 105 -37.70 4.62 39.59
N ASN A 106 -37.34 5.64 38.80
CA ASN A 106 -37.79 7.01 39.01
C ASN A 106 -38.06 7.67 37.64
N LEU A 107 -39.32 8.06 37.38
CA LEU A 107 -39.74 8.65 36.10
C LEU A 107 -39.20 10.08 35.91
N THR A 108 -38.93 10.81 36.98
CA THR A 108 -38.38 12.17 36.89
C THR A 108 -36.92 12.20 36.43
N VAL A 109 -36.23 11.06 36.47
CA VAL A 109 -34.86 10.96 35.97
C VAL A 109 -34.78 11.03 34.42
N ALA A 110 -35.79 10.50 33.73
CA ALA A 110 -35.85 10.57 32.28
C ALA A 110 -36.13 11.99 31.76
N GLU A 111 -37.03 12.73 32.42
CA GLU A 111 -37.26 14.14 32.08
C GLU A 111 -36.03 15.00 32.29
N ARG A 112 -35.19 14.68 33.28
CA ARG A 112 -33.91 15.35 33.52
C ARG A 112 -32.87 14.96 32.47
N LEU A 113 -32.89 13.74 31.97
CA LEU A 113 -31.98 13.28 30.88
C LEU A 113 -32.39 13.87 29.53
N GLU A 114 -33.72 14.02 29.26
CA GLU A 114 -34.17 14.70 28.04
C GLU A 114 -33.88 16.20 28.05
N GLN A 115 -33.97 16.88 29.21
CA GLN A 115 -33.57 18.29 29.34
C GLN A 115 -32.05 18.54 29.35
N THR A 116 -31.23 17.51 29.63
CA THR A 116 -29.75 17.58 29.52
C THR A 116 -29.21 17.12 28.20
N PHE A 117 -30.04 16.51 27.36
CA PHE A 117 -29.72 16.18 25.96
C PHE A 117 -30.53 17.02 24.96
N GLU A 118 -30.80 18.28 25.23
CA GLU A 118 -30.73 19.23 24.12
C GLU A 118 -29.27 19.18 23.64
N ALA A 119 -29.05 18.43 22.58
CA ALA A 119 -27.77 18.47 21.88
C ALA A 119 -27.47 19.96 21.69
N PRO A 120 -26.31 20.47 22.13
CA PRO A 120 -25.91 21.83 21.79
C PRO A 120 -26.13 21.91 20.28
N ALA A 121 -26.93 22.93 19.86
CA ALA A 121 -27.22 23.17 18.46
C ALA A 121 -25.90 22.92 17.74
N ALA A 122 -25.89 21.97 16.81
CA ALA A 122 -24.67 21.54 16.17
C ALA A 122 -23.95 22.81 15.75
N GLU A 123 -22.88 23.15 16.49
CA GLU A 123 -21.99 24.19 16.02
C GLU A 123 -21.70 23.80 14.58
N PRO A 124 -21.88 24.71 13.61
CA PRO A 124 -21.69 24.37 12.23
C PRO A 124 -20.36 23.61 12.22
N ALA A 125 -20.41 22.35 11.76
CA ALA A 125 -19.21 21.53 11.68
C ALA A 125 -18.15 22.48 11.14
N ILE A 126 -17.09 22.73 11.91
CA ILE A 126 -15.96 23.47 11.41
C ILE A 126 -15.53 22.60 10.25
N GLU A 127 -16.07 22.93 9.06
CA GLU A 127 -15.51 22.47 7.82
C GLU A 127 -14.07 22.97 7.95
N THR A 128 -13.19 22.08 8.41
CA THR A 128 -11.76 22.29 8.20
C THR A 128 -11.70 22.64 6.73
N PRO A 129 -11.29 23.87 6.36
CA PRO A 129 -11.24 24.24 4.96
C PRO A 129 -10.47 23.10 4.33
N GLN A 130 -11.16 22.30 3.51
CA GLN A 130 -10.49 21.33 2.65
C GLN A 130 -9.69 22.25 1.74
N MET A 131 -8.47 22.57 2.17
CA MET A 131 -7.50 23.16 1.28
C MET A 131 -7.53 22.22 0.08
N GLN A 132 -8.03 22.71 -1.04
CA GLN A 132 -7.95 22.00 -2.31
C GLN A 132 -6.45 21.85 -2.58
N ILE A 133 -5.89 20.79 -2.01
CA ILE A 133 -4.49 20.42 -2.22
C ILE A 133 -4.44 20.01 -3.69
N ASP A 134 -3.72 20.77 -4.48
CA ASP A 134 -3.41 20.39 -5.85
C ASP A 134 -2.49 19.17 -5.79
N LEU A 135 -3.07 18.02 -6.11
CA LEU A 135 -2.38 16.72 -6.13
C LEU A 135 -1.74 16.43 -7.49
N ILE A 136 -1.78 17.39 -8.43
CA ILE A 136 -1.08 17.24 -9.70
C ILE A 136 0.43 17.48 -9.47
N PRO A 137 1.30 16.52 -9.76
CA PRO A 137 2.73 16.70 -9.59
C PRO A 137 3.27 17.85 -10.45
N ARG A 138 4.29 18.53 -9.94
CA ARG A 138 4.97 19.57 -10.72
C ARG A 138 5.75 18.97 -11.88
N LYS A 139 5.57 19.53 -13.06
CA LYS A 139 6.37 19.19 -14.22
C LYS A 139 7.82 19.69 -14.01
N ASP A 140 8.80 18.80 -14.19
CA ASP A 140 10.21 19.17 -14.21
C ASP A 140 10.69 19.34 -15.66
N ASP A 141 11.10 20.56 -16.02
CA ASP A 141 11.55 20.88 -17.39
C ASP A 141 12.89 20.22 -17.73
N SER A 142 13.65 19.83 -16.72
CA SER A 142 14.88 19.06 -16.91
C SER A 142 14.64 17.56 -17.12
N PHE A 143 13.40 17.09 -16.97
CA PHE A 143 13.08 15.68 -17.15
C PHE A 143 13.36 15.21 -18.58
N VAL A 144 14.00 14.04 -18.68
CA VAL A 144 14.22 13.32 -19.94
C VAL A 144 13.51 11.96 -19.83
N SER A 145 12.61 11.70 -20.76
CA SER A 145 11.90 10.43 -20.82
C SER A 145 12.81 9.29 -21.29
N PHE A 146 12.73 8.14 -20.62
CA PHE A 146 13.46 6.93 -21.01
C PHE A 146 12.74 5.68 -20.50
N GLY A 147 13.25 4.51 -20.89
CA GLY A 147 12.71 3.21 -20.47
C GLY A 147 11.22 3.08 -20.79
N ASN A 148 10.45 2.64 -19.78
CA ASN A 148 9.02 2.36 -19.93
C ASN A 148 8.12 3.61 -19.82
N PHE A 149 8.69 4.83 -19.77
CA PHE A 149 7.93 6.06 -19.57
C PHE A 149 6.77 6.25 -20.55
N SER A 150 7.02 5.99 -21.84
CA SER A 150 5.99 6.14 -22.89
C SER A 150 4.79 5.21 -22.65
N ASP A 151 5.05 3.98 -22.24
CA ASP A 151 4.00 2.99 -22.06
C ASP A 151 3.25 3.21 -20.75
N ILE A 152 3.95 3.59 -19.68
CA ILE A 152 3.32 4.06 -18.42
C ILE A 152 2.40 5.24 -18.70
N LYS A 153 2.87 6.22 -19.49
CA LYS A 153 2.06 7.39 -19.88
C LYS A 153 0.82 6.99 -20.69
N LYS A 154 0.92 6.00 -21.61
CA LYS A 154 -0.23 5.48 -22.35
C LYS A 154 -1.24 4.83 -21.41
N VAL A 155 -0.80 4.00 -20.45
CA VAL A 155 -1.68 3.37 -19.46
C VAL A 155 -2.42 4.44 -18.66
N ILE A 156 -1.74 5.45 -18.13
CA ILE A 156 -2.37 6.53 -17.36
C ILE A 156 -3.34 7.34 -18.23
N SER A 157 -2.97 7.63 -19.47
CA SER A 157 -3.80 8.44 -20.39
C SER A 157 -5.05 7.70 -20.88
N SER A 158 -5.04 6.36 -20.87
CA SER A 158 -6.20 5.56 -21.29
C SER A 158 -7.44 5.77 -20.39
N GLY A 159 -7.23 6.19 -19.14
CA GLY A 159 -8.28 6.29 -18.12
C GLY A 159 -8.87 4.93 -17.71
N GLN A 160 -8.40 3.83 -18.28
CA GLN A 160 -8.84 2.49 -17.92
C GLN A 160 -8.16 2.03 -16.64
N PHE A 161 -8.89 1.29 -15.82
CA PHE A 161 -8.30 0.63 -14.66
C PHE A 161 -7.40 -0.52 -15.13
N TYR A 162 -6.10 -0.35 -15.01
CA TYR A 162 -5.10 -1.32 -15.45
C TYR A 162 -3.86 -1.22 -14.55
N PRO A 163 -3.85 -1.93 -13.41
CA PRO A 163 -2.76 -1.86 -12.44
C PRO A 163 -1.39 -2.22 -13.04
N VAL A 164 -0.37 -1.47 -12.65
CA VAL A 164 0.99 -1.61 -13.17
C VAL A 164 1.98 -1.84 -12.04
N PHE A 165 2.84 -2.84 -12.19
CA PHE A 165 3.97 -3.09 -11.30
C PHE A 165 5.27 -2.69 -11.99
N ILE A 166 6.09 -1.84 -11.35
CA ILE A 166 7.36 -1.37 -11.92
C ILE A 166 8.50 -1.83 -11.00
N THR A 167 9.33 -2.72 -11.50
CA THR A 167 10.49 -3.24 -10.77
C THR A 167 11.80 -2.74 -11.33
N GLY A 168 12.86 -2.76 -10.54
CA GLY A 168 14.22 -2.45 -10.94
C GLY A 168 15.05 -1.82 -9.82
N LEU A 169 16.34 -1.68 -10.03
CA LEU A 169 17.28 -1.21 -9.02
C LEU A 169 16.92 0.19 -8.48
N SER A 170 17.35 0.48 -7.25
CA SER A 170 17.10 1.78 -6.63
C SER A 170 17.77 2.93 -7.40
N GLY A 171 17.09 4.09 -7.44
CA GLY A 171 17.63 5.31 -8.05
C GLY A 171 17.70 5.32 -9.58
N ASN A 172 16.94 4.45 -10.24
CA ASN A 172 16.79 4.38 -11.70
C ASN A 172 15.59 5.18 -12.25
N GLY A 173 14.89 5.95 -11.42
CA GLY A 173 13.83 6.87 -11.86
C GLY A 173 12.42 6.29 -11.96
N LYS A 174 12.14 5.11 -11.43
CA LYS A 174 10.79 4.49 -11.43
C LYS A 174 9.69 5.45 -10.96
N THR A 175 9.78 5.85 -9.69
CA THR A 175 8.81 6.75 -9.03
C THR A 175 8.71 8.09 -9.72
N PHE A 176 9.88 8.71 -10.05
CA PHE A 176 9.93 9.99 -10.72
C PHE A 176 9.31 9.95 -12.12
N GLY A 177 9.48 8.83 -12.86
CA GLY A 177 8.82 8.63 -14.15
C GLY A 177 7.30 8.66 -14.06
N VAL A 178 6.72 8.01 -13.04
CA VAL A 178 5.26 8.04 -12.81
C VAL A 178 4.79 9.45 -12.46
N GLU A 179 5.49 10.15 -11.55
CA GLU A 179 5.20 11.53 -11.18
C GLU A 179 5.20 12.45 -12.43
N GLN A 180 6.22 12.33 -13.28
CA GLN A 180 6.31 13.15 -14.50
C GLN A 180 5.29 12.76 -15.58
N ALA A 181 4.86 11.51 -15.64
CA ALA A 181 3.76 11.10 -16.51
C ALA A 181 2.43 11.73 -16.06
N CYS A 182 2.14 11.70 -14.77
CA CYS A 182 0.97 12.36 -14.19
C CYS A 182 1.02 13.88 -14.37
N ALA A 183 2.17 14.53 -14.14
CA ALA A 183 2.38 15.95 -14.35
C ALA A 183 2.08 16.39 -15.80
N GLN A 184 2.62 15.63 -16.78
CA GLN A 184 2.41 15.91 -18.20
C GLN A 184 0.96 15.71 -18.65
N LEU A 185 0.24 14.78 -18.02
CA LEU A 185 -1.17 14.49 -18.31
C LEU A 185 -2.14 15.29 -17.43
N LYS A 186 -1.63 16.13 -16.52
CA LYS A 186 -2.41 16.88 -15.53
C LYS A 186 -3.35 15.96 -14.73
N ARG A 187 -2.84 14.78 -14.34
CA ARG A 187 -3.53 13.80 -13.53
C ARG A 187 -3.11 13.93 -12.07
N GLU A 188 -4.09 13.90 -11.18
CA GLU A 188 -3.81 13.82 -9.75
C GLU A 188 -3.07 12.53 -9.42
N LEU A 189 -2.10 12.63 -8.51
CA LEU A 189 -1.28 11.53 -8.03
C LEU A 189 -1.28 11.53 -6.51
N ILE A 190 -1.68 10.42 -5.93
CA ILE A 190 -1.52 10.17 -4.50
C ILE A 190 -0.44 9.12 -4.33
N ARG A 191 0.69 9.52 -3.73
CA ARG A 191 1.82 8.65 -3.46
C ARG A 191 1.82 8.20 -2.02
N VAL A 192 1.97 6.91 -1.80
CA VAL A 192 2.10 6.29 -0.49
C VAL A 192 3.40 5.51 -0.45
N ASN A 193 4.31 5.88 0.46
CA ASN A 193 5.51 5.09 0.72
C ASN A 193 5.13 3.93 1.63
N ILE A 194 5.34 2.73 1.14
CA ILE A 194 5.03 1.51 1.88
C ILE A 194 6.20 1.14 2.79
N THR A 195 5.88 0.71 3.99
CA THR A 195 6.84 0.21 4.97
C THR A 195 6.34 -1.11 5.55
N ILE A 196 7.16 -1.78 6.34
CA ILE A 196 6.75 -3.02 7.02
C ILE A 196 5.59 -2.78 8.01
N GLU A 197 5.48 -1.57 8.56
CA GLU A 197 4.44 -1.19 9.52
C GLU A 197 3.12 -0.79 8.86
N THR A 198 3.15 -0.43 7.56
CA THR A 198 1.97 0.03 6.83
C THR A 198 0.82 -0.97 6.90
N ASP A 199 -0.35 -0.51 7.32
CA ASP A 199 -1.50 -1.36 7.55
C ASP A 199 -2.81 -0.83 6.92
N GLU A 200 -3.94 -1.50 7.25
CA GLU A 200 -5.26 -1.14 6.71
C GLU A 200 -5.68 0.27 7.14
N ASP A 201 -5.36 0.68 8.38
CA ASP A 201 -5.74 2.01 8.89
C ASP A 201 -4.97 3.13 8.21
N ASP A 202 -3.71 2.87 7.80
CA ASP A 202 -2.88 3.81 7.06
C ASP A 202 -3.33 3.96 5.60
N LEU A 203 -3.78 2.87 4.99
CA LEU A 203 -4.11 2.81 3.56
C LEU A 203 -5.57 3.12 3.29
N ILE A 204 -6.46 2.45 3.98
CA ILE A 204 -7.92 2.52 3.77
C ILE A 204 -8.53 3.62 4.61
N GLY A 205 -8.10 3.73 5.87
CA GLY A 205 -8.58 4.72 6.81
C GLY A 205 -9.02 4.12 8.15
N GLY A 206 -9.17 5.01 9.11
CA GLY A 206 -9.48 4.63 10.47
C GLY A 206 -10.17 5.73 11.25
N PHE A 207 -10.58 5.39 12.44
CA PHE A 207 -11.16 6.37 13.36
C PHE A 207 -10.06 7.25 13.97
N ARG A 208 -10.35 8.56 14.04
CA ARG A 208 -9.49 9.56 14.69
C ARG A 208 -10.30 10.32 15.72
N LEU A 209 -9.66 10.70 16.82
CA LEU A 209 -10.28 11.56 17.83
C LEU A 209 -10.13 13.03 17.41
N VAL A 210 -11.24 13.68 17.09
CA VAL A 210 -11.28 15.09 16.68
C VAL A 210 -12.25 15.81 17.61
N ASN A 211 -11.76 16.80 18.36
CA ASN A 211 -12.57 17.60 19.31
C ASN A 211 -13.39 16.75 20.30
N GLY A 212 -12.84 15.63 20.77
CA GLY A 212 -13.50 14.71 21.70
C GLY A 212 -14.46 13.70 21.05
N ASN A 213 -14.69 13.80 19.73
CA ASN A 213 -15.53 12.88 18.97
C ASN A 213 -14.68 11.91 18.15
N THR A 214 -15.14 10.67 18.06
CA THR A 214 -14.52 9.66 17.18
C THR A 214 -15.09 9.80 15.79
N VAL A 215 -14.25 10.24 14.83
CA VAL A 215 -14.62 10.49 13.43
C VAL A 215 -13.83 9.57 12.51
N TRP A 216 -14.49 9.04 11.49
CA TRP A 216 -13.83 8.28 10.43
C TRP A 216 -13.04 9.22 9.51
N HIS A 217 -11.78 8.86 9.22
CA HIS A 217 -10.96 9.52 8.22
C HIS A 217 -10.57 8.53 7.12
N ASN A 218 -10.81 8.92 5.88
CA ASN A 218 -10.36 8.14 4.74
C ASN A 218 -8.84 8.11 4.66
N GLY A 219 -8.30 6.95 4.31
CA GLY A 219 -6.89 6.82 3.96
C GLY A 219 -6.63 7.21 2.51
N PRO A 220 -5.34 7.31 2.12
CA PRO A 220 -4.93 7.76 0.79
C PRO A 220 -5.47 6.90 -0.35
N VAL A 221 -5.72 5.62 -0.12
CA VAL A 221 -6.28 4.72 -1.12
C VAL A 221 -7.73 5.08 -1.42
N ILE A 222 -8.53 5.32 -0.37
CA ILE A 222 -9.94 5.73 -0.53
C ILE A 222 -10.03 7.11 -1.18
N GLU A 223 -9.16 8.05 -0.77
CA GLU A 223 -9.06 9.36 -1.40
C GLU A 223 -8.74 9.25 -2.91
N ALA A 224 -7.77 8.41 -3.29
CA ALA A 224 -7.44 8.18 -4.69
C ALA A 224 -8.61 7.58 -5.48
N MET A 225 -9.32 6.60 -4.90
CA MET A 225 -10.49 5.98 -5.52
C MET A 225 -11.61 6.99 -5.75
N GLN A 226 -11.94 7.81 -4.76
CA GLN A 226 -13.02 8.80 -4.84
C GLN A 226 -12.72 9.93 -5.82
N ARG A 227 -11.46 10.34 -5.93
CA ARG A 227 -11.00 11.39 -6.84
C ARG A 227 -10.75 10.90 -8.27
N GLY A 228 -10.69 9.60 -8.51
CA GLY A 228 -10.25 9.04 -9.78
C GLY A 228 -8.76 9.31 -10.06
N ALA A 229 -7.96 9.49 -9.00
CA ALA A 229 -6.53 9.79 -9.08
C ALA A 229 -5.70 8.54 -9.40
N VAL A 230 -4.45 8.73 -9.79
CA VAL A 230 -3.45 7.65 -9.84
C VAL A 230 -2.92 7.42 -8.43
N LEU A 231 -3.06 6.20 -7.91
CA LEU A 231 -2.46 5.77 -6.66
C LEU A 231 -1.08 5.18 -6.94
N LEU A 232 -0.03 5.74 -6.34
CA LEU A 232 1.33 5.24 -6.43
C LEU A 232 1.75 4.61 -5.10
N LEU A 233 1.86 3.29 -5.08
CA LEU A 233 2.39 2.52 -3.96
C LEU A 233 3.90 2.36 -4.14
N ASP A 234 4.68 3.19 -3.45
CA ASP A 234 6.13 3.21 -3.60
C ASP A 234 6.80 2.25 -2.61
N GLU A 235 7.79 1.49 -3.08
CA GLU A 235 8.54 0.47 -2.33
C GLU A 235 7.63 -0.65 -1.77
N ILE A 236 6.70 -1.14 -2.59
CA ILE A 236 5.69 -2.13 -2.16
C ILE A 236 6.29 -3.46 -1.69
N ASP A 237 7.50 -3.78 -2.10
CA ASP A 237 8.24 -4.96 -1.67
C ASP A 237 8.72 -4.89 -0.20
N LEU A 238 8.55 -3.75 0.48
CA LEU A 238 8.70 -3.65 1.94
C LEU A 238 7.44 -4.07 2.70
N ALA A 239 6.30 -4.21 2.01
CA ALA A 239 5.01 -4.48 2.63
C ALA A 239 5.00 -5.80 3.42
N SER A 240 4.35 -5.79 4.56
CA SER A 240 3.93 -7.00 5.25
C SER A 240 2.65 -7.60 4.64
N ASN A 241 2.20 -8.76 5.11
CA ASN A 241 0.94 -9.37 4.67
C ASN A 241 -0.31 -8.49 4.89
N LYS A 242 -0.21 -7.41 5.67
CA LYS A 242 -1.29 -6.43 5.88
C LYS A 242 -1.72 -5.75 4.57
N ILE A 243 -0.84 -5.69 3.56
CA ILE A 243 -1.13 -5.12 2.23
C ILE A 243 -2.27 -5.84 1.50
N MET A 244 -2.63 -7.05 1.93
CA MET A 244 -3.74 -7.83 1.37
C MET A 244 -5.10 -7.13 1.48
N CYS A 245 -5.24 -6.10 2.31
CA CYS A 245 -6.42 -5.23 2.35
C CYS A 245 -6.72 -4.57 0.99
N LEU A 246 -5.72 -4.44 0.11
CA LEU A 246 -5.87 -3.85 -1.22
C LEU A 246 -6.36 -4.83 -2.31
N GLN A 247 -6.59 -6.11 -2.02
CA GLN A 247 -6.94 -7.11 -3.04
C GLN A 247 -8.18 -6.72 -3.86
N SER A 248 -9.29 -6.36 -3.21
CA SER A 248 -10.52 -5.98 -3.91
C SER A 248 -10.37 -4.69 -4.72
N ILE A 249 -9.50 -3.80 -4.28
CA ILE A 249 -9.20 -2.54 -4.96
C ILE A 249 -8.42 -2.80 -6.23
N LEU A 250 -7.44 -3.71 -6.19
CA LEU A 250 -6.65 -4.12 -7.37
C LEU A 250 -7.48 -4.91 -8.41
N GLU A 251 -8.66 -5.40 -8.04
CA GLU A 251 -9.64 -5.98 -8.97
C GLU A 251 -10.53 -4.92 -9.64
N GLY A 252 -10.46 -3.65 -9.20
CA GLY A 252 -11.26 -2.55 -9.75
C GLY A 252 -12.73 -2.56 -9.35
N THR A 253 -13.14 -3.46 -8.45
CA THR A 253 -14.55 -3.63 -8.06
C THR A 253 -14.99 -2.71 -6.93
N GLY A 254 -14.03 -2.15 -6.19
CA GLY A 254 -14.28 -1.32 -5.00
C GLY A 254 -14.01 -2.05 -3.69
N VAL A 255 -14.28 -1.39 -2.59
CA VAL A 255 -14.01 -1.91 -1.25
C VAL A 255 -15.16 -1.64 -0.28
N PHE A 256 -15.49 -2.62 0.54
CA PHE A 256 -16.45 -2.46 1.64
C PHE A 256 -15.71 -2.08 2.92
N LEU A 257 -15.97 -0.87 3.39
CA LEU A 257 -15.43 -0.32 4.64
C LEU A 257 -16.17 -0.92 5.82
N LYS A 258 -15.68 -2.02 6.36
CA LYS A 258 -16.35 -2.82 7.42
C LYS A 258 -16.65 -2.01 8.68
N LYS A 259 -15.77 -1.07 9.03
CA LYS A 259 -15.88 -0.25 10.26
C LYS A 259 -17.03 0.75 10.22
N ILE A 260 -17.46 1.19 9.05
CA ILE A 260 -18.53 2.20 8.86
C ILE A 260 -19.66 1.71 7.97
N GLY A 261 -19.62 0.46 7.49
CA GLY A 261 -20.68 -0.15 6.71
C GLY A 261 -20.91 0.48 5.33
N GLN A 262 -19.88 1.10 4.72
CA GLN A 262 -19.99 1.77 3.42
C GLN A 262 -19.24 1.00 2.35
N PHE A 263 -19.79 1.00 1.13
CA PHE A 263 -19.12 0.48 -0.05
C PHE A 263 -18.62 1.62 -0.93
N ILE A 264 -17.31 1.66 -1.19
CA ILE A 264 -16.68 2.69 -2.03
C ILE A 264 -16.34 2.07 -3.39
N LYS A 265 -16.87 2.68 -4.44
CA LYS A 265 -16.51 2.36 -5.83
C LYS A 265 -15.42 3.32 -6.31
N PRO A 266 -14.49 2.85 -7.16
CA PRO A 266 -13.55 3.76 -7.79
C PRO A 266 -14.25 4.67 -8.79
N SER A 267 -13.87 5.94 -8.79
CA SER A 267 -14.26 6.90 -9.81
C SER A 267 -13.49 6.68 -11.12
N ASP A 268 -14.03 7.17 -12.21
CA ASP A 268 -13.42 7.06 -13.53
C ASP A 268 -11.99 7.63 -13.54
N GLY A 269 -11.09 6.89 -14.16
CA GLY A 269 -9.67 7.24 -14.23
C GLY A 269 -8.82 6.79 -13.05
N PHE A 270 -9.41 6.25 -11.98
CA PHE A 270 -8.62 5.62 -10.92
C PHE A 270 -7.73 4.52 -11.49
N ASN A 271 -6.46 4.50 -11.08
CA ASN A 271 -5.54 3.42 -11.40
C ASN A 271 -4.50 3.26 -10.31
N VAL A 272 -3.88 2.08 -10.24
CA VAL A 272 -2.85 1.75 -9.25
C VAL A 272 -1.54 1.47 -9.95
N ILE A 273 -0.47 2.12 -9.49
CA ILE A 273 0.90 1.84 -9.93
C ILE A 273 1.71 1.50 -8.69
N ALA A 274 2.40 0.38 -8.71
CA ALA A 274 3.30 -0.02 -7.64
C ALA A 274 4.76 0.01 -8.12
N THR A 275 5.68 0.46 -7.26
CA THR A 275 7.12 0.37 -7.53
C THR A 275 7.80 -0.55 -6.52
N ALA A 276 8.81 -1.27 -6.96
CA ALA A 276 9.58 -2.20 -6.13
C ALA A 276 11.05 -2.22 -6.58
N ASN A 277 11.94 -2.63 -5.69
CA ASN A 277 13.34 -2.90 -6.02
C ASN A 277 13.54 -4.37 -6.44
N THR A 278 12.61 -5.23 -6.05
CA THR A 278 12.57 -6.65 -6.39
C THR A 278 11.35 -6.97 -7.25
N LYS A 279 11.26 -8.21 -7.75
CA LYS A 279 10.06 -8.69 -8.48
C LYS A 279 8.97 -9.23 -7.54
N GLY A 280 8.96 -8.80 -6.27
CA GLY A 280 8.06 -9.32 -5.26
C GLY A 280 8.47 -10.66 -4.65
N LYS A 281 9.65 -11.17 -5.03
CA LYS A 281 10.21 -12.46 -4.53
C LYS A 281 11.20 -12.29 -3.37
N GLY A 282 11.32 -11.07 -2.84
CA GLY A 282 12.33 -10.74 -1.84
C GLY A 282 13.72 -10.63 -2.45
N SER A 283 14.75 -10.60 -1.60
CA SER A 283 16.15 -10.57 -2.01
C SER A 283 16.82 -11.88 -1.60
N ASP A 284 16.98 -12.80 -2.56
CA ASP A 284 17.66 -14.08 -2.35
C ASP A 284 19.16 -13.88 -2.08
N ASP A 285 19.73 -12.78 -2.55
CA ASP A 285 21.15 -12.43 -2.44
C ASP A 285 21.46 -11.47 -1.28
N GLY A 286 20.47 -11.10 -0.46
CA GLY A 286 20.62 -10.20 0.69
C GLY A 286 20.91 -8.73 0.33
N ARG A 287 20.92 -8.36 -0.96
CA ARG A 287 21.24 -6.99 -1.43
C ARG A 287 20.17 -5.97 -1.07
N PHE A 288 18.91 -6.42 -0.97
CA PHE A 288 17.75 -5.58 -0.62
C PHE A 288 17.22 -5.96 0.75
N ILE A 289 17.97 -5.58 1.79
CA ILE A 289 17.60 -5.83 3.18
C ILE A 289 16.23 -5.18 3.48
N GLY A 290 15.34 -5.94 4.11
CA GLY A 290 14.00 -5.47 4.49
C GLY A 290 12.93 -5.70 3.43
N THR A 291 13.27 -6.20 2.23
CA THR A 291 12.25 -6.61 1.26
C THR A 291 11.64 -7.95 1.65
N ASN A 292 10.32 -8.05 1.49
CA ASN A 292 9.55 -9.25 1.79
C ASN A 292 9.16 -9.99 0.50
N VAL A 293 8.84 -11.27 0.63
CA VAL A 293 8.19 -12.03 -0.42
C VAL A 293 6.71 -11.64 -0.42
N LEU A 294 6.25 -11.02 -1.49
CA LEU A 294 4.85 -10.68 -1.67
C LEU A 294 4.03 -11.92 -2.02
N ASN A 295 2.78 -11.94 -1.58
CA ASN A 295 1.84 -13.02 -1.91
C ASN A 295 1.61 -13.07 -3.42
N GLU A 296 1.71 -14.26 -4.02
CA GLU A 296 1.52 -14.47 -5.47
C GLU A 296 0.14 -14.01 -5.94
N ALA A 297 -0.92 -14.31 -5.16
CA ALA A 297 -2.26 -13.85 -5.48
C ALA A 297 -2.41 -12.32 -5.48
N PHE A 298 -1.56 -11.60 -4.73
CA PHE A 298 -1.49 -10.14 -4.78
C PHE A 298 -0.78 -9.66 -6.04
N LEU A 299 0.34 -10.30 -6.41
CA LEU A 299 1.12 -9.96 -7.61
C LEU A 299 0.33 -10.21 -8.90
N GLU A 300 -0.44 -11.29 -8.98
CA GLU A 300 -1.30 -11.63 -10.12
C GLU A 300 -2.37 -10.57 -10.45
N ARG A 301 -2.67 -9.68 -9.50
CA ARG A 301 -3.57 -8.54 -9.71
C ARG A 301 -2.92 -7.34 -10.40
N PHE A 302 -1.63 -7.43 -10.68
CA PHE A 302 -0.94 -6.49 -11.55
C PHE A 302 -0.73 -7.12 -12.93
N PRO A 303 -1.63 -6.89 -13.90
CA PRO A 303 -1.57 -7.53 -15.21
C PRO A 303 -0.33 -7.15 -16.02
N VAL A 304 0.35 -6.07 -15.64
CA VAL A 304 1.56 -5.59 -16.31
C VAL A 304 2.69 -5.38 -15.32
N THR A 305 3.85 -5.95 -15.64
CA THR A 305 5.10 -5.70 -14.92
C THR A 305 6.11 -5.09 -15.89
N PHE A 306 6.58 -3.89 -15.58
CA PHE A 306 7.67 -3.23 -16.29
C PHE A 306 8.97 -3.39 -15.53
N GLU A 307 10.02 -3.87 -16.21
CA GLU A 307 11.37 -3.84 -15.69
C GLU A 307 12.04 -2.53 -16.11
N GLN A 308 12.44 -1.73 -15.15
CA GLN A 308 13.10 -0.45 -15.36
C GLN A 308 14.60 -0.58 -15.08
N ASP A 309 15.38 -0.56 -16.14
CA ASP A 309 16.85 -0.46 -16.05
C ASP A 309 17.30 1.00 -15.88
N TYR A 310 18.60 1.20 -15.63
CA TYR A 310 19.20 2.52 -15.72
C TYR A 310 19.13 3.05 -17.16
N PRO A 311 19.12 4.39 -17.35
CA PRO A 311 19.16 4.98 -18.69
C PRO A 311 20.44 4.58 -19.42
N THR A 312 20.39 4.61 -20.74
CA THR A 312 21.59 4.48 -21.57
C THR A 312 22.53 5.65 -21.32
N ILE A 313 23.84 5.48 -21.59
CA ILE A 313 24.84 6.54 -21.44
C ILE A 313 24.35 7.83 -22.11
N ALA A 314 23.93 7.78 -23.37
CA ALA A 314 23.48 8.96 -24.11
C ALA A 314 22.24 9.65 -23.46
N THR A 315 21.35 8.89 -22.85
CA THR A 315 20.19 9.45 -22.13
C THR A 315 20.61 10.03 -20.79
N GLU A 316 21.49 9.36 -20.08
CA GLU A 316 22.00 9.81 -18.78
C GLU A 316 22.83 11.07 -18.91
N THR A 317 23.72 11.17 -19.95
CA THR A 317 24.43 12.40 -20.31
C THR A 317 23.46 13.56 -20.55
N LYS A 318 22.35 13.33 -21.27
CA LYS A 318 21.30 14.38 -21.45
C LYS A 318 20.65 14.81 -20.15
N ILE A 319 20.38 13.88 -19.24
CA ILE A 319 19.79 14.17 -17.93
C ILE A 319 20.74 15.05 -17.12
N LEU A 320 22.02 14.66 -17.05
CA LEU A 320 23.02 15.34 -16.24
C LEU A 320 23.40 16.71 -16.82
N ASN A 321 23.53 16.85 -18.15
CA ASN A 321 23.79 18.14 -18.78
C ASN A 321 22.66 19.14 -18.54
N LYS A 322 21.40 18.75 -18.73
CA LYS A 322 20.25 19.61 -18.39
C LYS A 322 20.24 20.04 -16.93
N LEU A 323 20.64 19.14 -16.03
CA LEU A 323 20.75 19.47 -14.61
C LEU A 323 21.89 20.43 -14.34
N ALA A 324 23.07 20.21 -14.93
CA ALA A 324 24.24 21.06 -14.80
C ALA A 324 23.97 22.48 -15.32
N GLU A 325 23.32 22.60 -16.48
CA GLU A 325 22.84 23.88 -17.03
C GLU A 325 21.90 24.60 -16.07
N LYS A 326 20.87 23.89 -15.55
CA LYS A 326 19.90 24.41 -14.58
C LYS A 326 20.57 24.92 -13.30
N LEU A 327 21.67 24.30 -12.87
CA LEU A 327 22.45 24.65 -11.70
C LEU A 327 23.58 25.68 -11.96
N GLY A 328 23.76 26.12 -13.21
CA GLY A 328 24.79 27.07 -13.60
C GLY A 328 26.22 26.51 -13.44
N CYS A 329 26.38 25.21 -13.69
CA CYS A 329 27.70 24.54 -13.67
C CYS A 329 27.83 23.55 -14.83
N PRO A 330 27.67 24.01 -16.09
CA PRO A 330 27.84 23.13 -17.25
C PRO A 330 29.31 22.68 -17.36
N ASP A 331 29.49 21.36 -17.56
CA ASP A 331 30.78 20.71 -17.68
C ASP A 331 30.57 19.37 -18.40
N GLU A 332 30.60 19.41 -19.73
CA GLU A 332 30.28 18.27 -20.59
C GLU A 332 31.25 17.12 -20.40
N GLU A 333 32.55 17.41 -20.31
CA GLU A 333 33.60 16.41 -20.08
C GLU A 333 33.37 15.67 -18.73
N PHE A 334 33.10 16.42 -17.67
CA PHE A 334 32.81 15.83 -16.37
C PHE A 334 31.57 14.92 -16.43
N VAL A 335 30.52 15.36 -17.10
CA VAL A 335 29.28 14.58 -17.26
C VAL A 335 29.55 13.29 -18.06
N ASP A 336 30.30 13.35 -19.15
CA ASP A 336 30.63 12.18 -19.95
C ASP A 336 31.51 11.19 -19.16
N ASN A 337 32.48 11.66 -18.41
CA ASN A 337 33.29 10.81 -17.54
C ASN A 337 32.47 10.16 -16.44
N LEU A 338 31.53 10.88 -15.82
CA LEU A 338 30.62 10.32 -14.83
C LEU A 338 29.72 9.23 -15.39
N THR A 339 29.17 9.41 -16.59
CA THR A 339 28.26 8.41 -17.19
C THR A 339 29.02 7.15 -17.63
N LYS A 340 30.22 7.29 -18.21
CA LYS A 340 31.12 6.18 -18.54
C LYS A 340 31.53 5.40 -17.28
N TRP A 341 31.94 6.12 -16.24
CA TRP A 341 32.31 5.55 -14.94
C TRP A 341 31.16 4.74 -14.32
N ALA A 342 29.95 5.31 -14.27
CA ALA A 342 28.80 4.62 -13.73
C ALA A 342 28.40 3.38 -14.55
N ASP A 343 28.48 3.44 -15.88
CA ASP A 343 28.20 2.30 -16.77
C ASP A 343 29.14 1.13 -16.51
N ILE A 344 30.45 1.39 -16.36
CA ILE A 344 31.45 0.35 -16.06
C ILE A 344 31.10 -0.32 -14.71
N ILE A 345 30.84 0.47 -13.68
CA ILE A 345 30.47 -0.06 -12.35
C ILE A 345 29.18 -0.91 -12.43
N ARG A 346 28.16 -0.45 -13.14
CA ARG A 346 26.89 -1.18 -13.32
C ARG A 346 27.09 -2.51 -14.07
N ARG A 347 27.96 -2.55 -15.07
CA ARG A 347 28.31 -3.80 -15.75
C ARG A 347 29.03 -4.77 -14.82
N THR A 348 29.96 -4.26 -14.02
CA THR A 348 30.71 -5.05 -13.04
C THR A 348 29.77 -5.58 -11.94
N PHE A 349 28.82 -4.75 -11.49
CA PHE A 349 27.77 -5.17 -10.55
C PHE A 349 26.88 -6.28 -11.13
N LYS A 350 26.44 -6.16 -12.39
CA LYS A 350 25.62 -7.20 -13.06
C LYS A 350 26.35 -8.54 -13.19
N THR A 351 27.67 -8.54 -13.24
CA THR A 351 28.52 -9.77 -13.30
C THR A 351 28.95 -10.27 -11.91
N GLY A 352 28.54 -9.60 -10.83
CA GLY A 352 28.92 -9.99 -9.46
C GLY A 352 30.33 -9.59 -9.05
N GLY A 353 30.98 -8.70 -9.78
CA GLY A 353 32.33 -8.25 -9.46
C GLY A 353 32.40 -7.17 -8.38
N VAL A 354 31.27 -6.51 -8.09
CA VAL A 354 31.09 -5.55 -6.99
C VAL A 354 29.69 -5.69 -6.44
N ASP A 355 29.50 -5.36 -5.16
CA ASP A 355 28.21 -5.47 -4.47
C ASP A 355 27.45 -4.11 -4.43
N GLU A 356 28.11 -3.02 -4.77
CA GLU A 356 27.52 -1.68 -4.78
C GLU A 356 27.41 -1.13 -6.21
N VAL A 357 26.45 -0.21 -6.39
CA VAL A 357 26.17 0.39 -7.70
C VAL A 357 26.09 1.92 -7.63
N ILE A 358 26.54 2.57 -8.70
CA ILE A 358 26.34 4.00 -8.91
C ILE A 358 25.03 4.21 -9.68
N SER A 359 23.98 4.62 -8.97
CA SER A 359 22.66 4.90 -9.56
C SER A 359 22.63 6.26 -10.27
N THR A 360 21.67 6.46 -11.17
CA THR A 360 21.40 7.79 -11.78
C THR A 360 21.11 8.84 -10.72
N ARG A 361 20.39 8.49 -9.64
CA ARG A 361 20.18 9.39 -8.48
C ARG A 361 21.52 9.83 -7.87
N ARG A 362 22.48 8.92 -7.77
CA ARG A 362 23.82 9.23 -7.25
C ARG A 362 24.54 10.21 -8.15
N LEU A 363 24.51 10.03 -9.47
CA LEU A 363 25.10 10.96 -10.42
C LEU A 363 24.46 12.36 -10.34
N VAL A 364 23.13 12.42 -10.20
CA VAL A 364 22.40 13.68 -9.95
C VAL A 364 22.93 14.37 -8.68
N HIS A 365 23.21 13.61 -7.62
CA HIS A 365 23.80 14.17 -6.40
C HIS A 365 25.24 14.63 -6.60
N VAL A 366 26.04 13.94 -7.41
CA VAL A 366 27.40 14.38 -7.74
C VAL A 366 27.38 15.72 -8.48
N ILE A 367 26.50 15.91 -9.47
CA ILE A 367 26.36 17.21 -10.17
C ILE A 367 25.91 18.31 -9.21
N ARG A 368 24.96 18.03 -8.29
CA ARG A 368 24.55 18.99 -7.25
C ARG A 368 25.72 19.33 -6.31
N ALA A 369 26.47 18.33 -5.87
CA ALA A 369 27.66 18.55 -5.05
C ALA A 369 28.71 19.38 -5.81
N PHE A 370 28.92 19.13 -7.10
CA PHE A 370 29.80 19.91 -7.95
C PHE A 370 29.34 21.37 -8.06
N SER A 371 28.05 21.62 -8.20
CA SER A 371 27.53 23.00 -8.22
C SER A 371 27.85 23.77 -6.95
N ILE A 372 27.94 23.08 -5.79
CA ILE A 372 28.26 23.67 -4.48
C ILE A 372 29.78 23.81 -4.27
N PHE A 373 30.50 22.71 -4.42
CA PHE A 373 31.92 22.64 -4.06
C PHE A 373 32.87 23.11 -5.17
N LYS A 374 32.39 23.20 -6.41
CA LYS A 374 33.18 23.61 -7.59
C LYS A 374 34.46 22.77 -7.77
N ASN A 375 34.47 21.53 -7.32
CA ASN A 375 35.59 20.61 -7.41
C ASN A 375 35.06 19.19 -7.75
N ARG A 376 35.42 18.65 -8.91
CA ARG A 376 34.96 17.36 -9.43
C ARG A 376 35.27 16.20 -8.49
N LYS A 377 36.55 16.07 -8.04
CA LYS A 377 37.00 14.97 -7.16
C LYS A 377 36.27 15.00 -5.81
N LYS A 378 36.18 16.20 -5.20
CA LYS A 378 35.48 16.39 -3.94
C LYS A 378 33.95 16.06 -4.06
N ALA A 379 33.32 16.43 -5.18
CA ALA A 379 31.91 16.15 -5.41
C ALA A 379 31.66 14.63 -5.52
N ILE A 380 32.54 13.88 -6.17
CA ILE A 380 32.46 12.42 -6.23
C ILE A 380 32.68 11.84 -4.84
N ASP A 381 33.79 12.19 -4.18
CA ASP A 381 34.19 11.66 -2.88
C ASP A 381 33.07 11.76 -1.84
N VAL A 382 32.51 12.96 -1.64
CA VAL A 382 31.41 13.14 -0.66
C VAL A 382 30.14 12.35 -0.99
N CYS A 383 29.88 12.09 -2.27
CA CYS A 383 28.71 11.34 -2.70
C CYS A 383 28.88 9.82 -2.57
N ILE A 384 30.10 9.31 -2.44
CA ILE A 384 30.38 7.88 -2.29
C ILE A 384 30.89 7.49 -0.91
N ASN A 385 31.01 8.43 0.03
CA ASN A 385 31.47 8.20 1.41
C ASN A 385 30.67 7.17 2.21
N ARG A 386 29.45 6.84 1.78
CA ARG A 386 28.64 5.82 2.46
C ARG A 386 29.07 4.38 2.13
N PHE A 387 29.87 4.18 1.10
CA PHE A 387 30.40 2.88 0.76
C PHE A 387 31.55 2.51 1.70
N ASP A 388 31.83 1.23 1.83
CA ASP A 388 33.01 0.79 2.55
C ASP A 388 34.29 1.31 1.89
N ASP A 389 35.37 1.37 2.66
CA ASP A 389 36.62 1.99 2.21
C ASP A 389 37.21 1.32 0.96
N VAL A 390 37.09 -0.01 0.84
CA VAL A 390 37.63 -0.77 -0.32
C VAL A 390 36.84 -0.46 -1.58
N THR A 391 35.52 -0.51 -1.50
CA THR A 391 34.63 -0.17 -2.62
C THR A 391 34.80 1.30 -3.02
N LYS A 392 34.84 2.21 -2.05
CA LYS A 392 35.06 3.64 -2.28
C LYS A 392 36.37 3.89 -3.01
N GLN A 393 37.48 3.33 -2.52
CA GLN A 393 38.79 3.51 -3.14
C GLN A 393 38.81 2.94 -4.57
N GLY A 394 38.23 1.73 -4.76
CA GLY A 394 38.11 1.12 -6.08
C GLY A 394 37.33 2.00 -7.08
N PHE A 395 36.28 2.65 -6.63
CA PHE A 395 35.47 3.56 -7.46
C PHE A 395 36.23 4.84 -7.79
N LEU A 396 37.01 5.42 -6.86
CA LEU A 396 37.87 6.60 -7.11
C LEU A 396 38.99 6.27 -8.09
N ASP A 397 39.65 5.13 -7.91
CA ASP A 397 40.72 4.67 -8.82
C ASP A 397 40.19 4.44 -10.24
N LEU A 398 38.97 3.87 -10.34
CA LEU A 398 38.32 3.70 -11.64
C LEU A 398 38.00 5.03 -12.29
N TYR A 399 37.46 6.00 -11.50
CA TYR A 399 37.19 7.35 -12.02
C TYR A 399 38.47 8.02 -12.52
N GLY A 400 39.57 7.95 -11.76
CA GLY A 400 40.88 8.48 -12.22
C GLY A 400 41.39 7.87 -13.51
N LYS A 401 41.11 6.60 -13.78
CA LYS A 401 41.45 5.95 -15.06
C LYS A 401 40.58 6.39 -16.22
N VAL A 402 39.29 6.68 -15.96
CA VAL A 402 38.38 7.21 -17.00
C VAL A 402 38.79 8.63 -17.37
N ASP A 403 39.10 9.47 -16.40
CA ASP A 403 39.55 10.86 -16.56
C ASP A 403 40.89 10.92 -17.33
N ALA A 404 41.87 10.09 -16.95
CA ALA A 404 43.21 10.05 -17.58
C ALA A 404 43.23 9.49 -19.01
N LYS A 405 42.24 8.67 -19.42
CA LYS A 405 42.20 8.16 -20.81
C LYS A 405 41.79 9.22 -21.80
N GLU A 406 40.98 10.16 -21.43
CA GLU A 406 40.61 11.28 -22.31
C GLU A 406 41.74 12.29 -22.47
N GLU A 407 42.54 12.54 -21.42
CA GLU A 407 43.74 13.37 -21.53
C GLU A 407 44.71 12.77 -22.57
N ILE A 408 44.89 11.43 -22.60
CA ILE A 408 45.77 10.76 -23.56
C ILE A 408 45.19 10.77 -24.99
N GLU A 409 43.89 10.61 -25.15
CA GLU A 409 43.22 10.65 -26.45
C GLU A 409 43.22 12.08 -27.02
N THR A 410 43.03 13.12 -26.21
CA THR A 410 43.06 14.53 -26.58
C THR A 410 44.49 14.95 -26.98
N GLU A 411 45.52 14.53 -26.24
CA GLU A 411 46.91 14.77 -26.57
C GLU A 411 47.35 14.04 -27.89
N ALA A 412 46.75 12.85 -28.16
CA ALA A 412 47.02 12.11 -29.38
C ALA A 412 46.37 12.73 -30.63
N GLU A 413 45.17 13.32 -30.49
CA GLU A 413 44.51 14.05 -31.59
C GLU A 413 45.17 15.39 -31.89
N GLU A 414 45.65 16.14 -30.88
CA GLU A 414 46.42 17.37 -31.07
C GLU A 414 47.82 17.13 -31.64
N ALA A 415 48.41 15.94 -31.40
CA ALA A 415 49.73 15.56 -31.89
C ALA A 415 49.76 15.07 -33.35
N THR A 416 48.62 14.99 -34.04
CA THR A 416 48.58 14.59 -35.46
C THR A 416 48.93 15.81 -36.33
N PRO A 417 50.13 15.90 -36.96
CA PRO A 417 50.48 17.06 -37.75
C PRO A 417 49.63 17.10 -39.02
N ALA A 418 49.04 18.27 -39.28
CA ALA A 418 48.38 18.57 -40.54
C ALA A 418 49.33 18.24 -41.67
N THR A 419 49.11 17.17 -42.40
CA THR A 419 49.85 16.82 -43.61
C THR A 419 49.44 17.79 -44.71
N PHE A 420 50.39 18.54 -45.18
CA PHE A 420 50.29 19.46 -46.31
C PHE A 420 49.93 18.73 -47.61
#